data_4b48c0526db72b3e4273b5ce80d7fa0a
#
_entry.id   4b48c0526db72b3e4273b5ce80d7fa0a
#
_cell.length_a   1.000
_cell.length_b   1.000
_cell.length_c   1.000
_cell.angle_alpha   90.00
_cell.angle_beta   90.00
_cell.angle_gamma   90.00
#
_symmetry.space_group_name_H-M   'P 1'
#
loop_
_entity.id
_entity.type
_entity.pdbx_description
1 polymer ?
#
loop_
_entity_poly.entity_id
_entity_poly.type
_entity_poly.pdbx_seq_one_letter_code
_entity_poly.pdbx_strand_id
1 'polypeptide(L)'
;VTAAPSFADEHRRLVGELNAKLAAAALGGSERARERHVSRGKLLPRERVDRLLDPGSPFLELSPLAANGMYADESPGAGIITGIGRVSQRECVIVANDATVKGGTYYPITVKKHLRAQEIALQNRLPCIYLVDSGGAFLPRQDEVFPDREHFGRIFYNQATMSAKGIPQVAAVLGSCTAGGAYVPAMSDEAVIVREQGTIFLGGPPLVKAATGEIVTAEELGGGDLHSRVSGVTDHLADDDEHALRIVRKIAATLGAPEPAQWDVIPSIEPTHPQTELYDVVPPDPRVPYDVHEVIVRLVDGGEFSEFKAQYGKTLVTAFARIHGHPVGIVANNGVLFSESALKGAHFIELCDKRKVPLLFLQNIAGFMVGRDYEAGGIAKHGAKMVTAVACARVPKLTVVIGGSYGAGNYSMCGRAYSPRFLWMWPNARISVMGGEQAASVLATVRGEQLAAAGKPWSAGEEEAFKAPIRAQYEDQGNPYYSTARLWDDGIIDPADTRTIVGLALSVCAQAPLEPVSYGVFRM
;
A
#
# COMPACT_ATOMS: atom_id res chain seq x y z
N VAL A 1 38.33 -5.25 18.88
CA VAL A 1 37.72 -5.19 17.54
C VAL A 1 36.43 -5.97 17.66
N THR A 2 35.28 -5.30 17.78
CA THR A 2 33.96 -5.94 17.72
C THR A 2 33.82 -6.52 16.30
N ALA A 3 33.46 -7.80 16.22
CA ALA A 3 33.14 -8.44 14.94
C ALA A 3 32.03 -7.65 14.23
N ALA A 4 32.08 -7.58 12.90
CA ALA A 4 30.99 -7.00 12.13
C ALA A 4 29.68 -7.77 12.45
N PRO A 5 28.55 -7.05 12.60
CA PRO A 5 27.26 -7.70 12.89
C PRO A 5 26.93 -8.70 11.79
N SER A 6 26.30 -9.82 12.16
CA SER A 6 25.77 -10.78 11.19
C SER A 6 24.59 -10.17 10.40
N PHE A 7 24.23 -10.75 9.26
CA PHE A 7 23.04 -10.33 8.51
C PHE A 7 21.79 -10.37 9.40
N ALA A 8 21.66 -11.42 10.19
CA ALA A 8 20.54 -11.57 11.12
C ALA A 8 20.48 -10.46 12.18
N ASP A 9 21.62 -10.07 12.75
CA ASP A 9 21.66 -9.00 13.75
C ASP A 9 21.21 -7.66 13.14
N GLU A 10 21.69 -7.35 11.93
CA GLU A 10 21.29 -6.11 11.24
C GLU A 10 19.81 -6.14 10.84
N HIS A 11 19.28 -7.28 10.33
CA HIS A 11 17.84 -7.41 10.06
C HIS A 11 16.99 -7.27 11.32
N ARG A 12 17.38 -7.88 12.44
CA ARG A 12 16.69 -7.70 13.73
C ARG A 12 16.69 -6.25 14.18
N ARG A 13 17.80 -5.53 13.98
CA ARG A 13 17.88 -4.10 14.26
C ARG A 13 16.89 -3.30 13.39
N LEU A 14 16.88 -3.56 12.08
CA LEU A 14 15.95 -2.89 11.15
C LEU A 14 14.48 -3.20 11.45
N VAL A 15 14.16 -4.45 11.80
CA VAL A 15 12.81 -4.87 12.21
C VAL A 15 12.43 -4.22 13.55
N GLY A 16 13.38 -4.13 14.48
CA GLY A 16 13.18 -3.41 15.75
C GLY A 16 12.84 -1.94 15.54
N GLU A 17 13.54 -1.26 14.61
CA GLU A 17 13.23 0.12 14.21
C GLU A 17 11.84 0.22 13.57
N LEU A 18 11.49 -0.68 12.67
CA LEU A 18 10.17 -0.74 12.05
C LEU A 18 9.08 -0.88 13.12
N ASN A 19 9.22 -1.83 14.02
CA ASN A 19 8.24 -2.10 15.08
C ASN A 19 8.06 -0.90 16.02
N ALA A 20 9.15 -0.19 16.35
CA ALA A 20 9.07 1.03 17.15
C ALA A 20 8.28 2.14 16.44
N LYS A 21 8.50 2.33 15.13
CA LYS A 21 7.75 3.31 14.32
C LYS A 21 6.27 2.91 14.16
N LEU A 22 5.98 1.64 13.93
CA LEU A 22 4.62 1.12 13.85
C LEU A 22 3.86 1.33 15.17
N ALA A 23 4.51 1.01 16.30
CA ALA A 23 3.93 1.21 17.62
C ALA A 23 3.66 2.70 17.91
N ALA A 24 4.57 3.58 17.53
CA ALA A 24 4.38 5.03 17.68
C ALA A 24 3.22 5.55 16.81
N ALA A 25 3.15 5.14 15.54
CA ALA A 25 2.07 5.52 14.63
C ALA A 25 0.70 4.98 15.10
N ALA A 26 0.69 3.77 15.67
CA ALA A 26 -0.51 3.13 16.19
C ALA A 26 -1.16 3.87 17.36
N LEU A 27 -0.42 4.70 18.09
CA LEU A 27 -0.97 5.55 19.14
C LEU A 27 -1.92 6.64 18.60
N GLY A 28 -1.76 7.03 17.34
CA GLY A 28 -2.55 8.11 16.75
C GLY A 28 -2.18 9.48 17.34
N GLY A 29 -3.19 10.25 17.77
CA GLY A 29 -3.00 11.57 18.33
C GLY A 29 -2.33 11.59 19.71
N SER A 30 -2.05 12.79 20.22
CA SER A 30 -1.44 12.97 21.54
C SER A 30 -2.26 12.35 22.67
N GLU A 31 -1.61 12.01 23.78
CA GLU A 31 -2.28 11.45 24.97
C GLU A 31 -3.50 12.27 25.39
N ARG A 32 -3.35 13.60 25.49
CA ARG A 32 -4.46 14.52 25.79
C ARG A 32 -5.60 14.43 24.77
N ALA A 33 -5.29 14.23 23.49
CA ALA A 33 -6.32 14.08 22.46
C ALA A 33 -7.08 12.76 22.62
N ARG A 34 -6.36 11.67 22.92
CA ARG A 34 -6.95 10.35 23.19
C ARG A 34 -7.83 10.36 24.43
N GLU A 35 -7.34 10.93 25.55
CA GLU A 35 -8.11 11.08 26.80
C GLU A 35 -9.41 11.86 26.57
N ARG A 36 -9.32 13.00 25.86
CA ARG A 36 -10.49 13.79 25.50
C ARG A 36 -11.47 13.02 24.62
N HIS A 37 -10.97 12.15 23.72
CA HIS A 37 -11.80 11.30 22.87
C HIS A 37 -12.57 10.28 23.71
N VAL A 38 -11.87 9.56 24.57
CA VAL A 38 -12.45 8.53 25.46
C VAL A 38 -13.40 9.14 26.48
N SER A 39 -13.10 10.34 27.05
CA SER A 39 -13.98 11.04 28.00
C SER A 39 -15.35 11.43 27.43
N ARG A 40 -15.51 11.39 26.11
CA ARG A 40 -16.79 11.57 25.41
C ARG A 40 -17.58 10.28 25.19
N GLY A 41 -17.13 9.17 25.76
CA GLY A 41 -17.77 7.86 25.59
C GLY A 41 -17.42 7.15 24.28
N LYS A 42 -16.41 7.63 23.53
CA LYS A 42 -16.01 7.05 22.25
C LYS A 42 -14.93 6.00 22.42
N LEU A 43 -15.00 4.95 21.63
CA LEU A 43 -13.89 4.02 21.44
C LEU A 43 -12.77 4.69 20.64
N LEU A 44 -11.50 4.34 20.94
CA LEU A 44 -10.39 4.73 20.08
C LEU A 44 -10.52 4.10 18.69
N PRO A 45 -10.00 4.73 17.62
CA PRO A 45 -10.18 4.24 16.26
C PRO A 45 -9.72 2.78 16.04
N ARG A 46 -8.60 2.37 16.65
CA ARG A 46 -8.15 0.98 16.58
C ARG A 46 -9.06 0.01 17.32
N GLU A 47 -9.58 0.41 18.46
CA GLU A 47 -10.58 -0.37 19.21
C GLU A 47 -11.87 -0.56 18.40
N ARG A 48 -12.28 0.48 17.63
CA ARG A 48 -13.41 0.37 16.70
C ARG A 48 -13.15 -0.68 15.63
N VAL A 49 -11.96 -0.68 15.04
CA VAL A 49 -11.56 -1.69 14.04
C VAL A 49 -11.53 -3.08 14.68
N ASP A 50 -10.86 -3.25 15.81
CA ASP A 50 -10.73 -4.54 16.48
C ASP A 50 -12.09 -5.17 16.85
N ARG A 51 -13.05 -4.34 17.30
CA ARG A 51 -14.41 -4.80 17.64
C ARG A 51 -15.30 -5.04 16.44
N LEU A 52 -14.99 -4.41 15.29
CA LEU A 52 -15.68 -4.67 14.04
C LEU A 52 -15.29 -6.02 13.45
N LEU A 53 -14.02 -6.41 13.56
CA LEU A 53 -13.49 -7.64 13.00
C LEU A 53 -14.04 -8.90 13.66
N ASP A 54 -14.00 -10.01 12.93
CA ASP A 54 -14.30 -11.32 13.50
C ASP A 54 -13.21 -11.71 14.51
N PRO A 55 -13.58 -12.23 15.68
CA PRO A 55 -12.61 -12.62 16.70
C PRO A 55 -11.54 -13.58 16.16
N GLY A 56 -10.27 -13.22 16.39
CA GLY A 56 -9.13 -14.03 15.94
C GLY A 56 -8.83 -13.95 14.44
N SER A 57 -9.56 -13.16 13.67
CA SER A 57 -9.22 -12.94 12.25
C SER A 57 -8.08 -11.93 12.11
N PRO A 58 -7.19 -12.10 11.11
CA PRO A 58 -6.12 -11.14 10.87
C PRO A 58 -6.67 -9.83 10.30
N PHE A 59 -5.94 -8.75 10.54
CA PHE A 59 -6.14 -7.45 9.90
C PHE A 59 -4.92 -7.10 9.06
N LEU A 60 -5.06 -7.10 7.75
CA LEU A 60 -4.02 -6.66 6.82
C LEU A 60 -4.05 -5.13 6.73
N GLU A 61 -3.35 -4.46 7.64
CA GLU A 61 -3.28 -3.00 7.66
C GLU A 61 -2.47 -2.49 6.47
N LEU A 62 -2.98 -1.45 5.82
CA LEU A 62 -2.38 -0.81 4.64
C LEU A 62 -1.76 0.53 5.01
N SER A 63 -0.50 0.74 4.62
CA SER A 63 0.23 1.99 4.80
C SER A 63 0.16 2.58 6.22
N PRO A 64 0.47 1.79 7.28
CA PRO A 64 0.38 2.27 8.66
C PRO A 64 1.33 3.45 8.95
N LEU A 65 2.43 3.58 8.20
CA LEU A 65 3.41 4.66 8.32
C LEU A 65 3.21 5.78 7.28
N ALA A 66 2.02 5.90 6.67
CA ALA A 66 1.71 7.03 5.80
C ALA A 66 1.92 8.35 6.53
N ALA A 67 2.50 9.34 5.84
CA ALA A 67 2.87 10.65 6.37
C ALA A 67 3.98 10.67 7.46
N ASN A 68 4.67 9.56 7.72
CA ASN A 68 5.81 9.52 8.65
C ASN A 68 6.90 10.53 8.24
N GLY A 69 7.31 11.42 9.15
CA GLY A 69 8.27 12.51 8.87
C GLY A 69 7.72 13.61 7.96
N MET A 70 6.42 13.63 7.66
CA MET A 70 5.76 14.69 6.90
C MET A 70 4.90 15.56 7.82
N TYR A 71 4.63 16.81 7.39
CA TYR A 71 3.76 17.73 8.14
C TYR A 71 4.18 17.95 9.59
N ALA A 72 5.50 17.98 9.86
CA ALA A 72 6.07 18.06 11.22
C ALA A 72 5.54 16.96 12.17
N ASP A 73 5.29 15.75 11.63
CA ASP A 73 4.72 14.58 12.33
C ASP A 73 3.35 14.82 13.00
N GLU A 74 2.61 15.82 12.53
CA GLU A 74 1.29 16.14 13.07
C GLU A 74 0.17 15.18 12.64
N SER A 75 0.43 14.31 11.65
CA SER A 75 -0.57 13.40 11.06
C SER A 75 -0.05 11.95 11.00
N PRO A 76 0.23 11.30 12.15
CA PRO A 76 0.67 9.91 12.18
C PRO A 76 -0.34 8.99 11.50
N GLY A 77 0.17 8.03 10.71
CA GLY A 77 -0.68 7.14 9.92
C GLY A 77 -1.60 7.86 8.93
N ALA A 78 -1.28 9.14 8.59
CA ALA A 78 -2.11 10.06 7.82
C ALA A 78 -3.50 10.33 8.45
N GLY A 79 -3.66 10.15 9.77
CA GLY A 79 -4.93 10.38 10.50
C GLY A 79 -6.07 9.44 10.08
N ILE A 80 -5.76 8.31 9.46
CA ILE A 80 -6.74 7.34 8.99
C ILE A 80 -6.17 5.92 9.01
N ILE A 81 -6.95 4.96 9.49
CA ILE A 81 -6.60 3.55 9.47
C ILE A 81 -7.26 2.93 8.23
N THR A 82 -6.49 2.23 7.41
CA THR A 82 -7.00 1.48 6.27
C THR A 82 -6.46 0.06 6.29
N GLY A 83 -7.28 -0.90 5.91
CA GLY A 83 -6.86 -2.29 5.88
C GLY A 83 -7.95 -3.22 5.39
N ILE A 84 -7.64 -4.50 5.33
CA ILE A 84 -8.56 -5.56 4.98
C ILE A 84 -8.71 -6.49 6.17
N GLY A 85 -9.94 -6.76 6.55
CA GLY A 85 -10.25 -7.68 7.64
C GLY A 85 -11.57 -8.38 7.42
N ARG A 86 -11.82 -9.42 8.20
CA ARG A 86 -13.04 -10.20 8.09
C ARG A 86 -14.11 -9.64 9.02
N VAL A 87 -15.27 -9.31 8.46
CA VAL A 87 -16.45 -8.83 9.19
C VAL A 87 -17.62 -9.75 8.86
N SER A 88 -18.16 -10.45 9.84
CA SER A 88 -19.21 -11.47 9.65
C SER A 88 -18.86 -12.47 8.53
N GLN A 89 -17.64 -12.99 8.57
CA GLN A 89 -17.06 -13.95 7.62
C GLN A 89 -16.82 -13.42 6.21
N ARG A 90 -17.01 -12.12 5.98
CA ARG A 90 -16.75 -11.43 4.71
C ARG A 90 -15.50 -10.58 4.80
N GLU A 91 -14.54 -10.75 3.88
CA GLU A 91 -13.42 -9.83 3.75
C GLU A 91 -13.91 -8.47 3.25
N CYS A 92 -13.57 -7.43 3.99
CA CYS A 92 -13.98 -6.04 3.73
C CYS A 92 -12.77 -5.11 3.80
N VAL A 93 -12.79 -4.07 2.99
CA VAL A 93 -11.89 -2.92 3.18
C VAL A 93 -12.49 -2.03 4.27
N ILE A 94 -11.69 -1.74 5.28
CA ILE A 94 -12.07 -0.87 6.41
C ILE A 94 -11.30 0.43 6.26
N VAL A 95 -12.03 1.55 6.38
CA VAL A 95 -11.50 2.91 6.35
C VAL A 95 -12.01 3.62 7.60
N ALA A 96 -11.13 3.86 8.58
CA ALA A 96 -11.50 4.45 9.86
C ALA A 96 -10.75 5.76 10.10
N ASN A 97 -11.48 6.87 10.25
CA ASN A 97 -10.87 8.15 10.61
C ASN A 97 -10.33 8.11 12.04
N ASP A 98 -9.18 8.72 12.26
CA ASP A 98 -8.63 8.96 13.59
C ASP A 98 -8.89 10.41 14.03
N ALA A 99 -9.99 10.62 14.75
CA ALA A 99 -10.34 11.95 15.28
C ALA A 99 -9.39 12.44 16.38
N THR A 100 -8.52 11.59 16.93
CA THR A 100 -7.47 12.00 17.86
C THR A 100 -6.32 12.73 17.14
N VAL A 101 -6.20 12.51 15.81
CA VAL A 101 -5.24 13.19 14.94
C VAL A 101 -5.94 14.36 14.25
N LYS A 102 -5.68 15.58 14.72
CA LYS A 102 -6.22 16.82 14.12
C LYS A 102 -7.74 16.79 13.86
N GLY A 103 -8.51 16.13 14.74
CA GLY A 103 -9.97 16.01 14.58
C GLY A 103 -10.41 15.16 13.38
N GLY A 104 -9.57 14.28 12.88
CA GLY A 104 -9.85 13.45 11.69
C GLY A 104 -9.88 14.25 10.38
N THR A 105 -9.21 15.42 10.33
CA THR A 105 -9.12 16.20 9.09
C THR A 105 -8.23 15.52 8.05
N TYR A 106 -8.58 15.72 6.77
CA TYR A 106 -7.86 15.15 5.63
C TYR A 106 -6.72 16.05 5.18
N TYR A 107 -5.49 15.59 5.38
CA TYR A 107 -4.28 16.08 4.73
C TYR A 107 -4.17 15.50 3.30
N PRO A 108 -3.26 15.99 2.45
CA PRO A 108 -3.06 15.42 1.11
C PRO A 108 -2.78 13.92 1.13
N ILE A 109 -1.94 13.44 2.05
CA ILE A 109 -1.64 12.01 2.20
C ILE A 109 -2.84 11.22 2.75
N THR A 110 -3.70 11.83 3.57
CA THR A 110 -4.95 11.19 4.04
C THR A 110 -5.86 10.86 2.86
N VAL A 111 -6.04 11.82 1.95
CA VAL A 111 -6.81 11.62 0.70
C VAL A 111 -6.21 10.49 -0.12
N LYS A 112 -4.90 10.53 -0.36
CA LYS A 112 -4.20 9.52 -1.14
C LYS A 112 -4.34 8.11 -0.52
N LYS A 113 -4.29 7.99 0.81
CA LYS A 113 -4.46 6.73 1.53
C LYS A 113 -5.88 6.20 1.42
N HIS A 114 -6.88 7.07 1.56
CA HIS A 114 -8.29 6.69 1.37
C HIS A 114 -8.55 6.22 -0.08
N LEU A 115 -8.07 6.95 -1.07
CA LEU A 115 -8.20 6.58 -2.48
C LEU A 115 -7.52 5.24 -2.77
N ARG A 116 -6.35 4.96 -2.16
CA ARG A 116 -5.68 3.67 -2.32
C ARG A 116 -6.50 2.53 -1.72
N ALA A 117 -7.13 2.72 -0.57
CA ALA A 117 -8.02 1.72 0.01
C ALA A 117 -9.22 1.42 -0.91
N GLN A 118 -9.83 2.45 -1.49
CA GLN A 118 -10.91 2.29 -2.46
C GLN A 118 -10.45 1.61 -3.75
N GLU A 119 -9.25 1.90 -4.24
CA GLU A 119 -8.66 1.23 -5.40
C GLU A 119 -8.50 -0.27 -5.14
N ILE A 120 -7.99 -0.66 -3.97
CA ILE A 120 -7.86 -2.06 -3.56
C ILE A 120 -9.25 -2.71 -3.46
N ALA A 121 -10.23 -2.04 -2.88
CA ALA A 121 -11.61 -2.52 -2.82
C ALA A 121 -12.20 -2.77 -4.22
N LEU A 122 -12.02 -1.81 -5.13
CA LEU A 122 -12.48 -1.91 -6.51
C LEU A 122 -11.84 -3.09 -7.25
N GLN A 123 -10.51 -3.21 -7.16
CA GLN A 123 -9.73 -4.24 -7.86
C GLN A 123 -10.05 -5.66 -7.38
N ASN A 124 -10.41 -5.80 -6.10
CA ASN A 124 -10.66 -7.09 -5.46
C ASN A 124 -12.15 -7.32 -5.16
N ARG A 125 -13.04 -6.39 -5.57
CA ARG A 125 -14.50 -6.43 -5.36
C ARG A 125 -14.90 -6.62 -3.89
N LEU A 126 -14.17 -5.96 -2.99
CA LEU A 126 -14.42 -6.02 -1.55
C LEU A 126 -15.41 -4.95 -1.11
N PRO A 127 -16.39 -5.26 -0.26
CA PRO A 127 -17.20 -4.26 0.41
C PRO A 127 -16.33 -3.23 1.15
N CYS A 128 -16.73 -1.96 1.14
CA CYS A 128 -16.10 -0.91 1.93
C CYS A 128 -16.91 -0.61 3.18
N ILE A 129 -16.25 -0.54 4.34
CA ILE A 129 -16.83 -0.12 5.60
C ILE A 129 -16.08 1.14 6.06
N TYR A 130 -16.80 2.25 6.14
CA TYR A 130 -16.29 3.55 6.56
C TYR A 130 -16.71 3.82 8.02
N LEU A 131 -15.74 3.94 8.92
CA LEU A 131 -15.94 4.36 10.32
C LEU A 131 -15.60 5.85 10.38
N VAL A 132 -16.64 6.68 10.28
CA VAL A 132 -16.49 8.13 10.03
C VAL A 132 -16.46 8.91 11.33
N ASP A 133 -15.41 9.68 11.51
CA ASP A 133 -15.23 10.65 12.61
C ASP A 133 -14.25 11.73 12.11
N SER A 134 -14.72 12.64 11.22
CA SER A 134 -13.88 13.53 10.44
C SER A 134 -14.35 14.97 10.45
N GLY A 135 -13.40 15.89 10.62
CA GLY A 135 -13.59 17.32 10.47
C GLY A 135 -13.58 17.83 9.01
N GLY A 136 -13.47 16.95 8.01
CA GLY A 136 -13.41 17.33 6.60
C GLY A 136 -11.98 17.66 6.13
N ALA A 137 -11.86 18.50 5.09
CA ALA A 137 -10.57 18.86 4.49
C ALA A 137 -9.73 19.76 5.41
N PHE A 138 -8.41 19.58 5.41
CA PHE A 138 -7.48 20.45 6.12
C PHE A 138 -7.33 21.78 5.36
N LEU A 139 -8.06 22.80 5.81
CA LEU A 139 -8.21 24.08 5.11
C LEU A 139 -6.88 24.80 4.76
N PRO A 140 -5.82 24.77 5.63
CA PRO A 140 -4.55 25.41 5.27
C PRO A 140 -3.84 24.83 4.04
N ARG A 141 -4.24 23.62 3.60
CA ARG A 141 -3.73 22.96 2.39
C ARG A 141 -4.85 22.58 1.41
N GLN A 142 -5.89 23.41 1.34
CA GLN A 142 -7.07 23.13 0.52
C GLN A 142 -6.75 22.94 -0.96
N ASP A 143 -5.77 23.63 -1.47
CA ASP A 143 -5.26 23.54 -2.86
C ASP A 143 -4.62 22.16 -3.18
N GLU A 144 -4.07 21.48 -2.19
CA GLU A 144 -3.51 20.12 -2.29
C GLU A 144 -4.53 19.01 -1.96
N VAL A 145 -5.74 19.38 -1.51
CA VAL A 145 -6.76 18.41 -1.03
C VAL A 145 -8.03 18.44 -1.88
N PHE A 146 -8.41 19.59 -2.45
CA PHE A 146 -9.75 19.78 -3.01
C PHE A 146 -9.85 19.75 -4.54
N PRO A 147 -9.04 20.53 -5.33
CA PRO A 147 -9.44 20.89 -6.69
C PRO A 147 -9.10 19.88 -7.77
N ASP A 148 -8.16 18.96 -7.54
CA ASP A 148 -7.65 18.08 -8.60
C ASP A 148 -8.39 16.75 -8.67
N ARG A 149 -8.11 15.98 -9.73
CA ARG A 149 -8.74 14.69 -10.03
C ARG A 149 -8.61 13.66 -8.92
N GLU A 150 -7.41 13.52 -8.35
CA GLU A 150 -7.12 12.55 -7.28
C GLU A 150 -7.16 13.20 -5.89
N HIS A 151 -8.05 14.18 -5.72
CA HIS A 151 -8.31 14.87 -4.48
C HIS A 151 -9.62 14.40 -3.82
N PHE A 152 -10.09 15.14 -2.84
CA PHE A 152 -11.18 14.74 -1.95
C PHE A 152 -12.46 14.32 -2.68
N GLY A 153 -12.82 15.03 -3.76
CA GLY A 153 -13.98 14.71 -4.58
C GLY A 153 -13.92 13.32 -5.25
N ARG A 154 -12.71 12.79 -5.46
CA ARG A 154 -12.53 11.45 -6.04
C ARG A 154 -13.03 10.34 -5.12
N ILE A 155 -12.99 10.55 -3.81
CA ILE A 155 -13.52 9.60 -2.82
C ILE A 155 -15.00 9.31 -3.10
N PHE A 156 -15.79 10.35 -3.34
CA PHE A 156 -17.24 10.24 -3.58
C PHE A 156 -17.55 9.67 -4.96
N TYR A 157 -16.78 10.08 -5.96
CA TYR A 157 -16.87 9.49 -7.29
C TYR A 157 -16.62 7.98 -7.25
N ASN A 158 -15.58 7.55 -6.55
CA ASN A 158 -15.25 6.13 -6.40
C ASN A 158 -16.37 5.40 -5.65
N GLN A 159 -16.89 5.98 -4.57
CA GLN A 159 -17.96 5.39 -3.77
C GLN A 159 -19.21 5.11 -4.61
N ALA A 160 -19.67 6.12 -5.36
CA ALA A 160 -20.82 5.98 -6.26
C ALA A 160 -20.59 4.94 -7.36
N THR A 161 -19.42 4.98 -8.00
CA THR A 161 -19.11 4.06 -9.12
C THR A 161 -18.84 2.63 -8.65
N MET A 162 -18.33 2.43 -7.43
CA MET A 162 -18.19 1.10 -6.83
C MET A 162 -19.55 0.51 -6.46
N SER A 163 -20.45 1.28 -5.85
CA SER A 163 -21.83 0.87 -5.58
C SER A 163 -22.53 0.46 -6.88
N ALA A 164 -22.41 1.27 -7.95
CA ALA A 164 -22.98 0.95 -9.26
C ALA A 164 -22.42 -0.35 -9.88
N LYS A 165 -21.22 -0.79 -9.47
CA LYS A 165 -20.62 -2.07 -9.86
C LYS A 165 -20.97 -3.22 -8.92
N GLY A 166 -21.86 -3.01 -7.96
CA GLY A 166 -22.26 -4.01 -6.98
C GLY A 166 -21.21 -4.27 -5.90
N ILE A 167 -20.34 -3.30 -5.62
CA ILE A 167 -19.39 -3.34 -4.50
C ILE A 167 -20.01 -2.55 -3.34
N PRO A 168 -20.47 -3.22 -2.27
CA PRO A 168 -21.23 -2.58 -1.19
C PRO A 168 -20.43 -1.50 -0.46
N GLN A 169 -21.13 -0.41 -0.11
CA GLN A 169 -20.60 0.74 0.62
C GLN A 169 -21.40 0.92 1.91
N VAL A 170 -20.78 0.74 3.06
CA VAL A 170 -21.42 0.84 4.38
C VAL A 170 -20.71 1.89 5.21
N ALA A 171 -21.45 2.80 5.84
CA ALA A 171 -20.86 3.81 6.73
C ALA A 171 -21.43 3.74 8.15
N ALA A 172 -20.58 3.97 9.15
CA ALA A 172 -20.97 4.25 10.51
C ALA A 172 -20.44 5.62 10.93
N VAL A 173 -21.33 6.53 11.29
CA VAL A 173 -21.02 7.89 11.74
C VAL A 173 -20.85 7.86 13.26
N LEU A 174 -19.60 7.81 13.70
CA LEU A 174 -19.17 7.64 15.08
C LEU A 174 -18.69 8.97 15.70
N GLY A 175 -18.93 10.06 15.01
CA GLY A 175 -18.54 11.39 15.43
C GLY A 175 -18.89 12.44 14.40
N SER A 176 -18.07 13.48 14.31
CA SER A 176 -18.31 14.57 13.36
C SER A 176 -18.19 14.09 11.92
N CYS A 177 -19.07 14.58 11.07
CA CYS A 177 -19.06 14.36 9.63
C CYS A 177 -19.47 15.65 8.92
N THR A 178 -18.48 16.52 8.67
CA THR A 178 -18.71 17.92 8.29
C THR A 178 -18.27 18.19 6.85
N ALA A 179 -18.96 19.10 6.18
CA ALA A 179 -18.69 19.58 4.82
C ALA A 179 -18.65 18.43 3.80
N GLY A 180 -17.58 18.32 3.01
CA GLY A 180 -17.43 17.23 2.03
C GLY A 180 -17.51 15.84 2.68
N GLY A 181 -17.04 15.68 3.91
CA GLY A 181 -17.13 14.42 4.65
C GLY A 181 -18.55 13.89 4.82
N ALA A 182 -19.56 14.79 4.84
CA ALA A 182 -20.98 14.41 4.95
C ALA A 182 -21.44 13.51 3.78
N TYR A 183 -20.77 13.55 2.65
CA TYR A 183 -21.11 12.68 1.52
C TYR A 183 -20.70 11.22 1.72
N VAL A 184 -19.73 10.91 2.59
CA VAL A 184 -19.33 9.52 2.83
C VAL A 184 -20.54 8.69 3.33
N PRO A 185 -21.24 9.03 4.42
CA PRO A 185 -22.46 8.32 4.80
C PRO A 185 -23.63 8.53 3.85
N ALA A 186 -23.82 9.74 3.33
CA ALA A 186 -24.96 10.06 2.47
C ALA A 186 -24.93 9.35 1.10
N MET A 187 -23.76 8.87 0.66
CA MET A 187 -23.58 8.12 -0.59
C MET A 187 -23.27 6.63 -0.35
N SER A 188 -23.29 6.17 0.89
CA SER A 188 -23.20 4.75 1.21
C SER A 188 -24.54 4.05 0.91
N ASP A 189 -24.49 2.74 0.64
CA ASP A 189 -25.69 1.93 0.38
C ASP A 189 -26.51 1.78 1.66
N GLU A 190 -25.83 1.68 2.82
CA GLU A 190 -26.44 1.74 4.15
C GLU A 190 -25.58 2.58 5.11
N ALA A 191 -26.22 3.38 5.96
CA ALA A 191 -25.58 4.26 6.92
C ALA A 191 -26.13 4.10 8.33
N VAL A 192 -25.23 4.00 9.30
CA VAL A 192 -25.52 3.98 10.75
C VAL A 192 -25.04 5.28 11.37
N ILE A 193 -25.78 5.84 12.33
CA ILE A 193 -25.33 7.00 13.11
C ILE A 193 -25.50 6.74 14.60
N VAL A 194 -24.54 7.22 15.40
CA VAL A 194 -24.63 7.15 16.87
C VAL A 194 -25.36 8.38 17.41
N ARG A 195 -26.39 8.15 18.22
CA ARG A 195 -27.18 9.20 18.86
C ARG A 195 -26.30 10.11 19.74
N GLU A 196 -26.56 11.42 19.71
CA GLU A 196 -25.88 12.44 20.54
C GLU A 196 -24.33 12.49 20.37
N GLN A 197 -23.79 11.73 19.42
CA GLN A 197 -22.36 11.64 19.16
C GLN A 197 -22.03 11.85 17.69
N GLY A 198 -22.75 11.19 16.80
CA GLY A 198 -22.62 11.33 15.35
C GLY A 198 -23.37 12.57 14.85
N THR A 199 -22.73 13.34 13.96
CA THR A 199 -23.38 14.48 13.29
C THR A 199 -23.03 14.51 11.82
N ILE A 200 -24.02 14.83 10.97
CA ILE A 200 -23.85 14.99 9.52
C ILE A 200 -24.43 16.33 9.10
N PHE A 201 -23.59 17.22 8.58
CA PHE A 201 -24.07 18.48 7.99
C PHE A 201 -23.08 19.04 6.97
N LEU A 202 -23.59 19.69 5.93
CA LEU A 202 -22.74 20.36 4.92
C LEU A 202 -22.11 21.63 5.48
N GLY A 203 -22.81 22.34 6.35
CA GLY A 203 -22.30 23.51 7.06
C GLY A 203 -22.62 23.41 8.55
N GLY A 204 -21.59 23.44 9.40
CA GLY A 204 -21.77 23.36 10.85
C GLY A 204 -22.45 24.59 11.46
N PRO A 205 -22.84 24.55 12.76
CA PRO A 205 -23.55 25.63 13.42
C PRO A 205 -22.91 27.02 13.28
N PRO A 206 -21.57 27.20 13.33
CA PRO A 206 -20.97 28.50 13.10
C PRO A 206 -21.19 29.05 11.68
N LEU A 207 -21.19 28.19 10.67
CA LEU A 207 -21.45 28.61 9.28
C LEU A 207 -22.92 28.97 9.08
N VAL A 208 -23.86 28.20 9.66
CA VAL A 208 -25.29 28.48 9.62
C VAL A 208 -25.57 29.83 10.27
N LYS A 209 -25.01 30.09 11.45
CA LYS A 209 -25.15 31.38 12.14
C LYS A 209 -24.59 32.54 11.29
N ALA A 210 -23.46 32.37 10.65
CA ALA A 210 -22.84 33.41 9.79
C ALA A 210 -23.67 33.67 8.52
N ALA A 211 -24.27 32.63 7.94
CA ALA A 211 -25.00 32.72 6.67
C ALA A 211 -26.44 33.17 6.83
N THR A 212 -27.14 32.73 7.89
CA THR A 212 -28.59 32.92 8.06
C THR A 212 -28.95 33.67 9.34
N GLY A 213 -28.03 33.81 10.30
CA GLY A 213 -28.29 34.34 11.64
C GLY A 213 -28.93 33.34 12.59
N GLU A 214 -29.26 32.14 12.12
CA GLU A 214 -29.89 31.10 12.91
C GLU A 214 -28.90 30.51 13.96
N ILE A 215 -29.38 30.29 15.17
CA ILE A 215 -28.61 29.67 16.26
C ILE A 215 -29.17 28.28 16.49
N VAL A 216 -28.39 27.28 16.13
CA VAL A 216 -28.72 25.85 16.25
C VAL A 216 -27.57 25.09 16.91
N THR A 217 -27.90 24.03 17.65
CA THR A 217 -26.90 23.08 18.14
C THR A 217 -26.53 22.10 17.04
N ALA A 218 -25.39 21.41 17.19
CA ALA A 218 -24.97 20.38 16.24
C ALA A 218 -25.97 19.21 16.15
N GLU A 219 -26.61 18.84 17.30
CA GLU A 219 -27.61 17.78 17.35
C GLU A 219 -28.92 18.18 16.64
N GLU A 220 -29.39 19.41 16.83
CA GLU A 220 -30.57 19.94 16.13
C GLU A 220 -30.34 20.10 14.62
N LEU A 221 -29.10 20.43 14.21
CA LEU A 221 -28.75 20.66 12.80
C LEU A 221 -28.52 19.36 12.03
N GLY A 222 -27.91 18.36 12.65
CA GLY A 222 -27.50 17.17 11.95
C GLY A 222 -27.23 15.96 12.85
N GLY A 223 -27.90 15.84 13.98
CA GLY A 223 -27.76 14.71 14.89
C GLY A 223 -28.48 13.45 14.45
N GLY A 224 -28.28 12.38 15.21
CA GLY A 224 -28.74 11.04 14.88
C GLY A 224 -30.26 10.91 14.79
N ASP A 225 -30.99 11.46 15.74
CA ASP A 225 -32.46 11.41 15.72
C ASP A 225 -33.04 12.18 14.52
N LEU A 226 -32.48 13.34 14.17
CA LEU A 226 -32.88 14.09 12.98
C LEU A 226 -32.71 13.27 11.71
N HIS A 227 -31.52 12.71 11.51
CA HIS A 227 -31.18 12.02 10.27
C HIS A 227 -31.84 10.65 10.12
N SER A 228 -32.10 9.95 11.23
CA SER A 228 -32.76 8.64 11.17
C SER A 228 -34.29 8.72 11.15
N ARG A 229 -34.88 9.83 11.62
CA ARG A 229 -36.36 9.93 11.76
C ARG A 229 -37.00 10.95 10.81
N VAL A 230 -36.27 12.02 10.45
CA VAL A 230 -36.87 13.16 9.74
C VAL A 230 -36.29 13.26 8.33
N SER A 231 -34.98 13.39 8.20
CA SER A 231 -34.36 13.60 6.88
C SER A 231 -34.14 12.31 6.09
N GLY A 232 -34.02 11.16 6.78
CA GLY A 232 -33.73 9.88 6.13
C GLY A 232 -32.32 9.75 5.54
N VAL A 233 -31.36 10.57 6.00
CA VAL A 233 -29.97 10.49 5.55
C VAL A 233 -29.28 9.24 6.10
N THR A 234 -29.72 8.74 7.25
CA THR A 234 -29.20 7.49 7.84
C THR A 234 -30.32 6.47 8.05
N ASP A 235 -29.98 5.18 7.90
CA ASP A 235 -30.94 4.08 7.95
C ASP A 235 -31.08 3.48 9.35
N HIS A 236 -30.02 3.58 10.15
CA HIS A 236 -29.95 2.96 11.47
C HIS A 236 -29.46 3.95 12.52
N LEU A 237 -30.13 3.96 13.68
CA LEU A 237 -29.74 4.73 14.85
C LEU A 237 -29.14 3.81 15.91
N ALA A 238 -27.92 4.08 16.33
CA ALA A 238 -27.22 3.37 17.39
C ALA A 238 -27.12 4.22 18.66
N ASP A 239 -27.03 3.57 19.82
CA ASP A 239 -26.93 4.26 21.11
C ASP A 239 -25.47 4.63 21.47
N ASP A 240 -24.49 3.84 20.97
CA ASP A 240 -23.05 4.02 21.20
C ASP A 240 -22.23 3.38 20.08
N ASP A 241 -20.90 3.50 20.14
CA ASP A 241 -19.97 2.91 19.18
C ASP A 241 -20.14 1.38 19.07
N GLU A 242 -20.28 0.68 20.20
CA GLU A 242 -20.47 -0.77 20.25
C GLU A 242 -21.74 -1.21 19.52
N HIS A 243 -22.84 -0.49 19.76
CA HIS A 243 -24.10 -0.77 19.09
C HIS A 243 -24.00 -0.50 17.58
N ALA A 244 -23.37 0.60 17.18
CA ALA A 244 -23.13 0.90 15.77
C ALA A 244 -22.32 -0.20 15.08
N LEU A 245 -21.22 -0.68 15.69
CA LEU A 245 -20.41 -1.75 15.13
C LEU A 245 -21.18 -3.08 15.03
N ARG A 246 -22.04 -3.40 16.02
CA ARG A 246 -22.94 -4.57 15.92
C ARG A 246 -23.94 -4.45 14.76
N ILE A 247 -24.47 -3.26 14.50
CA ILE A 247 -25.35 -3.03 13.34
C ILE A 247 -24.57 -3.22 12.03
N VAL A 248 -23.37 -2.63 11.91
CA VAL A 248 -22.51 -2.80 10.73
C VAL A 248 -22.20 -4.27 10.49
N ARG A 249 -21.89 -5.04 11.54
CA ARG A 249 -21.69 -6.49 11.42
C ARG A 249 -22.93 -7.23 10.93
N LYS A 250 -24.12 -6.82 11.35
CA LYS A 250 -25.40 -7.38 10.84
C LYS A 250 -25.59 -7.04 9.35
N ILE A 251 -25.31 -5.81 8.96
CA ILE A 251 -25.34 -5.40 7.55
C ILE A 251 -24.36 -6.26 6.74
N ALA A 252 -23.11 -6.37 7.21
CA ALA A 252 -22.10 -7.20 6.53
C ALA A 252 -22.54 -8.67 6.35
N ALA A 253 -23.27 -9.23 7.30
CA ALA A 253 -23.83 -10.59 7.23
C ALA A 253 -24.91 -10.74 6.13
N THR A 254 -25.51 -9.65 5.66
CA THR A 254 -26.54 -9.66 4.60
C THR A 254 -25.96 -9.48 3.19
N LEU A 255 -24.67 -9.18 3.05
CA LEU A 255 -24.04 -8.88 1.77
C LEU A 255 -23.83 -10.12 0.86
N GLY A 256 -24.31 -11.27 1.28
CA GLY A 256 -24.17 -12.53 0.54
C GLY A 256 -22.78 -13.17 0.69
N ALA A 257 -22.60 -14.33 0.09
CA ALA A 257 -21.33 -15.03 0.09
C ALA A 257 -20.30 -14.31 -0.82
N PRO A 258 -19.00 -14.41 -0.51
CA PRO A 258 -17.96 -13.96 -1.43
C PRO A 258 -18.01 -14.77 -2.74
N GLU A 259 -17.53 -14.18 -3.83
CA GLU A 259 -17.36 -14.91 -5.09
C GLU A 259 -16.39 -16.09 -4.88
N PRO A 260 -16.62 -17.23 -5.57
CA PRO A 260 -15.69 -18.34 -5.54
C PRO A 260 -14.30 -17.93 -6.03
N ALA A 261 -13.26 -18.54 -5.46
CA ALA A 261 -11.90 -18.31 -5.91
C ALA A 261 -11.75 -18.59 -7.41
N GLN A 262 -11.02 -17.70 -8.11
CA GLN A 262 -10.82 -17.78 -9.57
C GLN A 262 -9.80 -18.85 -9.99
N TRP A 263 -9.17 -19.52 -9.02
CA TRP A 263 -8.22 -20.62 -9.20
C TRP A 263 -8.39 -21.65 -8.08
N ASP A 264 -7.82 -22.83 -8.26
CA ASP A 264 -7.87 -23.89 -7.25
C ASP A 264 -7.02 -23.52 -6.03
N VAL A 265 -7.56 -23.78 -4.86
CA VAL A 265 -6.85 -23.63 -3.57
C VAL A 265 -6.81 -25.00 -2.89
N ILE A 266 -5.62 -25.46 -2.56
CA ILE A 266 -5.40 -26.74 -1.86
C ILE A 266 -5.03 -26.49 -0.39
N PRO A 267 -5.04 -27.49 0.48
CA PRO A 267 -4.54 -27.34 1.84
C PRO A 267 -3.09 -26.81 1.85
N SER A 268 -2.84 -25.82 2.71
CA SER A 268 -1.51 -25.23 2.89
C SER A 268 -0.54 -26.25 3.50
N ILE A 269 0.71 -26.22 3.05
CA ILE A 269 1.82 -26.98 3.61
C ILE A 269 2.84 -25.99 4.15
N GLU A 270 3.29 -26.19 5.39
CA GLU A 270 4.33 -25.32 5.95
C GLU A 270 5.65 -25.45 5.17
N PRO A 271 6.41 -24.36 4.98
CA PRO A 271 7.74 -24.41 4.39
C PRO A 271 8.68 -25.31 5.21
N THR A 272 9.66 -25.88 4.55
CA THR A 272 10.69 -26.71 5.19
C THR A 272 11.65 -25.89 6.07
N HIS A 273 11.72 -24.59 5.84
CA HIS A 273 12.56 -23.64 6.57
C HIS A 273 11.71 -22.58 7.27
N PRO A 274 12.02 -22.20 8.51
CA PRO A 274 11.33 -21.11 9.17
C PRO A 274 11.61 -19.77 8.47
N GLN A 275 10.60 -18.90 8.36
CA GLN A 275 10.72 -17.61 7.69
C GLN A 275 11.76 -16.68 8.34
N THR A 276 12.02 -16.84 9.63
CA THR A 276 13.04 -16.07 10.36
C THR A 276 14.47 -16.30 9.84
N GLU A 277 14.73 -17.40 9.13
CA GLU A 277 16.00 -17.64 8.46
C GLU A 277 16.24 -16.69 7.28
N LEU A 278 15.21 -15.95 6.80
CA LEU A 278 15.39 -14.89 5.82
C LEU A 278 16.36 -13.83 6.29
N TYR A 279 16.46 -13.62 7.60
CA TYR A 279 17.43 -12.68 8.18
C TYR A 279 18.89 -13.12 8.00
N ASP A 280 19.13 -14.43 7.90
CA ASP A 280 20.47 -14.99 7.75
C ASP A 280 20.94 -15.06 6.29
N VAL A 281 19.99 -15.29 5.36
CA VAL A 281 20.30 -15.56 3.94
C VAL A 281 20.27 -14.32 3.06
N VAL A 282 19.56 -13.25 3.46
CA VAL A 282 19.48 -12.03 2.69
C VAL A 282 20.42 -10.97 3.26
N PRO A 283 21.40 -10.48 2.47
CA PRO A 283 22.23 -9.36 2.90
C PRO A 283 21.39 -8.09 3.14
N PRO A 284 21.60 -7.35 4.23
CA PRO A 284 20.93 -6.07 4.47
C PRO A 284 21.31 -4.99 3.43
N ASP A 285 22.52 -5.06 2.91
CA ASP A 285 22.98 -4.20 1.82
C ASP A 285 22.54 -4.79 0.47
N PRO A 286 21.64 -4.13 -0.30
CA PRO A 286 21.15 -4.64 -1.56
C PRO A 286 22.21 -4.77 -2.67
N ARG A 287 23.43 -4.26 -2.44
CA ARG A 287 24.56 -4.39 -3.38
C ARG A 287 25.29 -5.72 -3.22
N VAL A 288 25.11 -6.41 -2.11
CA VAL A 288 25.73 -7.72 -1.87
C VAL A 288 24.89 -8.79 -2.54
N PRO A 289 25.46 -9.56 -3.48
CA PRO A 289 24.72 -10.61 -4.19
C PRO A 289 24.44 -11.80 -3.28
N TYR A 290 23.31 -12.45 -3.51
CA TYR A 290 22.91 -13.71 -2.89
C TYR A 290 22.03 -14.50 -3.87
N ASP A 291 21.80 -15.78 -3.57
CA ASP A 291 20.94 -16.63 -4.38
C ASP A 291 19.47 -16.47 -3.94
N VAL A 292 18.61 -15.95 -4.81
CA VAL A 292 17.20 -15.72 -4.52
C VAL A 292 16.40 -17.03 -4.34
N HIS A 293 16.93 -18.17 -4.75
CA HIS A 293 16.30 -19.48 -4.46
C HIS A 293 16.17 -19.69 -2.96
N GLU A 294 17.13 -19.20 -2.16
CA GLU A 294 17.08 -19.26 -0.70
C GLU A 294 15.90 -18.48 -0.10
N VAL A 295 15.45 -17.40 -0.76
CA VAL A 295 14.23 -16.69 -0.37
C VAL A 295 12.99 -17.49 -0.76
N ILE A 296 12.97 -18.02 -1.99
CA ILE A 296 11.81 -18.74 -2.52
C ILE A 296 11.47 -19.97 -1.68
N VAL A 297 12.47 -20.81 -1.34
CA VAL A 297 12.23 -22.04 -0.55
C VAL A 297 11.62 -21.76 0.84
N ARG A 298 11.86 -20.55 1.40
CA ARG A 298 11.33 -20.15 2.70
C ARG A 298 9.93 -19.51 2.64
N LEU A 299 9.46 -19.20 1.44
CA LEU A 299 8.14 -18.59 1.25
C LEU A 299 7.09 -19.59 0.76
N VAL A 300 7.50 -20.60 -0.02
CA VAL A 300 6.57 -21.50 -0.72
C VAL A 300 6.22 -22.74 0.09
N ASP A 301 5.07 -23.30 -0.18
CA ASP A 301 4.54 -24.51 0.46
C ASP A 301 5.52 -25.67 0.28
N GLY A 302 5.89 -26.30 1.40
CA GLY A 302 6.85 -27.42 1.44
C GLY A 302 8.26 -27.05 0.97
N GLY A 303 8.57 -25.81 0.68
CA GLY A 303 9.81 -25.37 0.04
C GLY A 303 9.92 -25.81 -1.44
N GLU A 304 8.81 -26.25 -2.05
CA GLU A 304 8.79 -26.84 -3.39
C GLU A 304 8.36 -25.84 -4.46
N PHE A 305 9.11 -25.77 -5.54
CA PHE A 305 8.77 -24.97 -6.72
C PHE A 305 9.29 -25.62 -8.01
N SER A 306 8.65 -25.29 -9.12
CA SER A 306 9.05 -25.75 -10.45
C SER A 306 9.63 -24.59 -11.24
N GLU A 307 10.96 -24.53 -11.38
CA GLU A 307 11.61 -23.44 -12.10
C GLU A 307 11.43 -23.58 -13.61
N PHE A 308 10.99 -22.48 -14.23
CA PHE A 308 10.81 -22.36 -15.67
C PHE A 308 12.09 -21.81 -16.29
N LYS A 309 12.63 -22.49 -17.31
CA LYS A 309 13.88 -22.11 -18.00
C LYS A 309 15.08 -21.90 -17.05
N ALA A 310 15.31 -22.81 -16.11
CA ALA A 310 16.39 -22.74 -15.12
C ALA A 310 17.79 -22.53 -15.74
N GLN A 311 18.03 -23.01 -16.94
CA GLN A 311 19.32 -22.90 -17.63
C GLN A 311 19.46 -21.65 -18.51
N TYR A 312 18.39 -20.87 -18.71
CA TYR A 312 18.38 -19.70 -19.57
C TYR A 312 18.02 -18.44 -18.77
N GLY A 313 18.73 -17.33 -19.00
CA GLY A 313 18.50 -16.06 -18.31
C GLY A 313 18.60 -16.19 -16.79
N LYS A 314 19.67 -16.75 -16.28
CA LYS A 314 19.85 -17.15 -14.87
C LYS A 314 19.80 -16.01 -13.85
N THR A 315 19.92 -14.75 -14.30
CA THR A 315 19.80 -13.58 -13.42
C THR A 315 18.35 -13.19 -13.12
N LEU A 316 17.39 -13.94 -13.67
CA LEU A 316 15.97 -13.89 -13.32
C LEU A 316 15.49 -15.32 -13.06
N VAL A 317 15.01 -15.60 -11.87
CA VAL A 317 14.33 -16.86 -11.52
C VAL A 317 12.84 -16.70 -11.81
N THR A 318 12.27 -17.67 -12.52
CA THR A 318 10.84 -17.76 -12.79
C THR A 318 10.36 -19.15 -12.42
N ALA A 319 9.34 -19.26 -11.56
CA ALA A 319 8.92 -20.55 -11.03
C ALA A 319 7.42 -20.62 -10.74
N PHE A 320 6.83 -21.79 -10.93
CA PHE A 320 5.51 -22.12 -10.39
C PHE A 320 5.64 -22.71 -8.99
N ALA A 321 4.84 -22.23 -8.07
CA ALA A 321 4.83 -22.68 -6.68
C ALA A 321 3.42 -22.54 -6.08
N ARG A 322 3.31 -22.81 -4.77
CA ARG A 322 2.12 -22.47 -3.97
C ARG A 322 2.53 -21.72 -2.71
N ILE A 323 1.67 -20.83 -2.27
CA ILE A 323 1.77 -20.12 -1.00
C ILE A 323 0.41 -20.18 -0.31
N HIS A 324 0.36 -20.76 0.88
CA HIS A 324 -0.90 -21.06 1.60
C HIS A 324 -1.94 -21.76 0.72
N GLY A 325 -1.49 -22.71 -0.09
CA GLY A 325 -2.33 -23.48 -1.00
C GLY A 325 -2.71 -22.77 -2.30
N HIS A 326 -2.54 -21.45 -2.41
CA HIS A 326 -2.79 -20.69 -3.64
C HIS A 326 -1.67 -20.92 -4.65
N PRO A 327 -1.98 -21.17 -5.94
CA PRO A 327 -0.97 -21.20 -6.99
C PRO A 327 -0.35 -19.82 -7.17
N VAL A 328 0.94 -19.76 -7.47
CA VAL A 328 1.66 -18.51 -7.72
C VAL A 328 2.77 -18.70 -8.74
N GLY A 329 2.89 -17.75 -9.66
CA GLY A 329 4.02 -17.59 -10.55
C GLY A 329 5.01 -16.60 -9.96
N ILE A 330 6.18 -17.05 -9.55
CA ILE A 330 7.22 -16.23 -8.94
C ILE A 330 8.14 -15.69 -10.03
N VAL A 331 8.41 -14.38 -9.99
CA VAL A 331 9.40 -13.68 -10.82
C VAL A 331 10.35 -12.99 -9.86
N ALA A 332 11.59 -13.47 -9.76
CA ALA A 332 12.54 -13.04 -8.76
C ALA A 332 13.88 -12.64 -9.38
N ASN A 333 14.43 -11.50 -8.98
CA ASN A 333 15.74 -11.07 -9.42
C ASN A 333 16.85 -11.92 -8.77
N ASN A 334 17.80 -12.36 -9.58
CA ASN A 334 19.02 -13.03 -9.15
C ASN A 334 20.27 -12.36 -9.76
N GLY A 335 20.18 -11.05 -9.96
CA GLY A 335 21.22 -10.21 -10.56
C GLY A 335 20.67 -9.18 -11.52
N VAL A 336 21.57 -8.59 -12.32
CA VAL A 336 21.24 -7.60 -13.35
C VAL A 336 20.41 -8.24 -14.47
N LEU A 337 19.45 -7.52 -15.05
CA LEU A 337 18.67 -8.02 -16.18
C LEU A 337 19.42 -7.89 -17.49
N PHE A 338 19.60 -9.02 -18.16
CA PHE A 338 20.07 -9.13 -19.53
C PHE A 338 18.91 -9.35 -20.51
N SER A 339 19.20 -9.33 -21.81
CA SER A 339 18.18 -9.56 -22.85
C SER A 339 17.48 -10.92 -22.68
N GLU A 340 18.22 -11.97 -22.41
CA GLU A 340 17.68 -13.31 -22.19
C GLU A 340 16.82 -13.40 -20.92
N SER A 341 17.20 -12.69 -19.85
CA SER A 341 16.40 -12.62 -18.63
C SER A 341 15.07 -11.91 -18.88
N ALA A 342 15.08 -10.81 -19.64
CA ALA A 342 13.87 -10.08 -20.02
C ALA A 342 12.94 -10.93 -20.91
N LEU A 343 13.50 -11.66 -21.88
CA LEU A 343 12.73 -12.58 -22.74
C LEU A 343 12.13 -13.75 -21.94
N LYS A 344 12.88 -14.33 -21.00
CA LYS A 344 12.39 -15.34 -20.06
C LYS A 344 11.23 -14.81 -19.24
N GLY A 345 11.40 -13.61 -18.67
CA GLY A 345 10.38 -12.96 -17.84
C GLY A 345 9.10 -12.68 -18.63
N ALA A 346 9.19 -12.09 -19.83
CA ALA A 346 8.04 -11.84 -20.69
C ALA A 346 7.26 -13.13 -20.99
N HIS A 347 7.95 -14.18 -21.43
CA HIS A 347 7.33 -15.47 -21.74
C HIS A 347 6.63 -16.08 -20.50
N PHE A 348 7.28 -16.03 -19.34
CA PHE A 348 6.72 -16.60 -18.11
C PHE A 348 5.49 -15.83 -17.63
N ILE A 349 5.51 -14.49 -17.69
CA ILE A 349 4.37 -13.65 -17.32
C ILE A 349 3.16 -13.96 -18.21
N GLU A 350 3.35 -14.03 -19.54
CA GLU A 350 2.29 -14.41 -20.46
C GLU A 350 1.74 -15.82 -20.18
N LEU A 351 2.62 -16.76 -19.84
CA LEU A 351 2.23 -18.13 -19.51
C LEU A 351 1.40 -18.19 -18.23
N CYS A 352 1.76 -17.44 -17.18
CA CYS A 352 0.98 -17.33 -15.95
C CYS A 352 -0.39 -16.71 -16.22
N ASP A 353 -0.42 -15.64 -17.01
CA ASP A 353 -1.65 -14.96 -17.35
C ASP A 353 -2.64 -15.87 -18.14
N LYS A 354 -2.13 -16.63 -19.12
CA LYS A 354 -2.93 -17.64 -19.85
C LYS A 354 -3.44 -18.76 -18.95
N ARG A 355 -2.68 -19.15 -17.93
CA ARG A 355 -3.02 -20.20 -16.97
C ARG A 355 -3.83 -19.70 -15.78
N LYS A 356 -4.12 -18.40 -15.71
CA LYS A 356 -4.81 -17.75 -14.60
C LYS A 356 -4.09 -17.93 -13.25
N VAL A 357 -2.76 -17.91 -13.27
CA VAL A 357 -1.90 -18.02 -12.10
C VAL A 357 -1.47 -16.61 -11.67
N PRO A 358 -1.80 -16.15 -10.44
CA PRO A 358 -1.35 -14.85 -9.96
C PRO A 358 0.19 -14.78 -9.89
N LEU A 359 0.72 -13.57 -10.02
CA LEU A 359 2.16 -13.30 -10.06
C LEU A 359 2.66 -12.69 -8.76
N LEU A 360 3.79 -13.20 -8.27
CA LEU A 360 4.57 -12.61 -7.17
C LEU A 360 5.93 -12.17 -7.71
N PHE A 361 6.19 -10.87 -7.63
CA PHE A 361 7.48 -10.27 -7.96
C PHE A 361 8.30 -10.09 -6.69
N LEU A 362 9.45 -10.74 -6.61
CA LEU A 362 10.46 -10.52 -5.57
C LEU A 362 11.55 -9.64 -6.17
N GLN A 363 11.51 -8.35 -5.80
CA GLN A 363 12.28 -7.32 -6.47
C GLN A 363 13.58 -7.02 -5.72
N ASN A 364 14.72 -7.34 -6.34
CA ASN A 364 16.04 -6.88 -5.96
C ASN A 364 16.83 -6.58 -7.24
N ILE A 365 16.53 -5.42 -7.85
CA ILE A 365 17.01 -5.07 -9.18
C ILE A 365 17.92 -3.84 -9.17
N ALA A 366 19.13 -3.99 -9.67
CA ALA A 366 20.06 -2.89 -9.92
C ALA A 366 19.82 -2.16 -11.25
N GLY A 367 19.09 -2.78 -12.19
CA GLY A 367 18.76 -2.25 -13.51
C GLY A 367 18.96 -3.28 -14.63
N PHE A 368 18.71 -2.84 -15.83
CA PHE A 368 19.15 -3.58 -17.03
C PHE A 368 20.65 -3.38 -17.27
N MET A 369 21.28 -4.36 -17.87
CA MET A 369 22.68 -4.25 -18.26
C MET A 369 22.86 -3.12 -19.28
N VAL A 370 23.93 -2.36 -19.13
CA VAL A 370 24.29 -1.24 -20.00
C VAL A 370 25.60 -1.51 -20.72
N GLY A 371 25.78 -0.89 -21.87
CA GLY A 371 27.01 -1.00 -22.65
C GLY A 371 26.72 -1.19 -24.13
N ARG A 372 27.72 -0.85 -24.96
CA ARG A 372 27.61 -0.84 -26.43
C ARG A 372 27.05 -2.15 -27.00
N ASP A 373 27.59 -3.28 -26.54
CA ASP A 373 27.23 -4.59 -27.07
C ASP A 373 25.81 -5.01 -26.68
N TYR A 374 25.36 -4.62 -25.48
CA TYR A 374 24.00 -4.86 -25.01
C TYR A 374 22.98 -4.00 -25.75
N GLU A 375 23.29 -2.72 -26.00
CA GLU A 375 22.46 -1.84 -26.82
C GLU A 375 22.35 -2.35 -28.25
N ALA A 376 23.48 -2.72 -28.87
CA ALA A 376 23.52 -3.33 -30.20
C ALA A 376 22.79 -4.69 -30.27
N GLY A 377 22.81 -5.46 -29.16
CA GLY A 377 22.08 -6.70 -28.98
C GLY A 377 20.58 -6.52 -28.74
N GLY A 378 20.10 -5.28 -28.61
CA GLY A 378 18.68 -4.94 -28.50
C GLY A 378 18.12 -5.05 -27.10
N ILE A 379 18.91 -4.77 -26.04
CA ILE A 379 18.46 -4.79 -24.65
C ILE A 379 17.21 -3.93 -24.44
N ALA A 380 17.11 -2.77 -25.08
CA ALA A 380 15.96 -1.88 -24.98
C ALA A 380 14.67 -2.55 -25.48
N LYS A 381 14.71 -3.22 -26.66
CA LYS A 381 13.52 -3.92 -27.19
C LYS A 381 13.15 -5.16 -26.37
N HIS A 382 14.15 -5.89 -25.85
CA HIS A 382 13.91 -7.08 -25.04
C HIS A 382 13.40 -6.72 -23.65
N GLY A 383 13.94 -5.65 -23.02
CA GLY A 383 13.40 -5.08 -21.80
C GLY A 383 11.97 -4.59 -21.96
N ALA A 384 11.68 -3.88 -23.06
CA ALA A 384 10.33 -3.40 -23.37
C ALA A 384 9.31 -4.55 -23.50
N LYS A 385 9.70 -5.73 -23.98
CA LYS A 385 8.81 -6.90 -24.03
C LYS A 385 8.38 -7.33 -22.63
N MET A 386 9.31 -7.42 -21.68
CA MET A 386 8.97 -7.76 -20.29
C MET A 386 8.10 -6.68 -19.65
N VAL A 387 8.43 -5.41 -19.84
CA VAL A 387 7.61 -4.29 -19.35
C VAL A 387 6.19 -4.34 -19.92
N THR A 388 6.05 -4.63 -21.23
CA THR A 388 4.73 -4.79 -21.87
C THR A 388 3.96 -5.98 -21.30
N ALA A 389 4.63 -7.11 -21.07
CA ALA A 389 4.00 -8.29 -20.47
C ALA A 389 3.48 -7.97 -19.06
N VAL A 390 4.27 -7.30 -18.22
CA VAL A 390 3.85 -6.86 -16.88
C VAL A 390 2.65 -5.91 -16.96
N ALA A 391 2.67 -4.93 -17.86
CA ALA A 391 1.61 -3.93 -17.99
C ALA A 391 0.28 -4.55 -18.44
N CYS A 392 0.33 -5.52 -19.37
CA CYS A 392 -0.86 -6.11 -19.99
C CYS A 392 -1.43 -7.31 -19.23
N ALA A 393 -0.63 -7.99 -18.38
CA ALA A 393 -1.10 -9.14 -17.60
C ALA A 393 -2.30 -8.76 -16.70
N ARG A 394 -3.35 -9.59 -16.74
CA ARG A 394 -4.62 -9.38 -16.02
C ARG A 394 -4.75 -10.19 -14.73
N VAL A 395 -3.95 -11.22 -14.58
CA VAL A 395 -3.85 -11.91 -13.29
C VAL A 395 -3.37 -10.95 -12.19
N PRO A 396 -3.78 -11.14 -10.93
CA PRO A 396 -3.28 -10.35 -9.82
C PRO A 396 -1.75 -10.38 -9.77
N LYS A 397 -1.16 -9.20 -9.60
CA LYS A 397 0.28 -9.01 -9.44
C LYS A 397 0.56 -8.49 -8.03
N LEU A 398 1.39 -9.20 -7.30
CA LEU A 398 1.88 -8.81 -5.99
C LEU A 398 3.37 -8.51 -6.10
N THR A 399 3.85 -7.47 -5.44
CA THR A 399 5.26 -7.10 -5.44
C THR A 399 5.79 -6.96 -4.02
N VAL A 400 6.92 -7.58 -3.74
CA VAL A 400 7.70 -7.35 -2.52
C VAL A 400 9.10 -6.89 -2.93
N VAL A 401 9.46 -5.67 -2.54
CA VAL A 401 10.81 -5.13 -2.74
C VAL A 401 11.68 -5.63 -1.61
N ILE A 402 12.49 -6.66 -1.91
CA ILE A 402 13.33 -7.36 -0.93
C ILE A 402 14.76 -6.80 -0.85
N GLY A 403 15.08 -5.82 -1.70
CA GLY A 403 16.38 -5.17 -1.78
C GLY A 403 16.32 -3.91 -2.63
N GLY A 404 17.16 -3.81 -3.67
CA GLY A 404 17.17 -2.65 -4.56
C GLY A 404 16.00 -2.62 -5.55
N SER A 405 15.55 -1.42 -5.88
CA SER A 405 14.56 -1.14 -6.93
C SER A 405 15.00 0.08 -7.72
N TYR A 406 15.78 -0.13 -8.78
CA TYR A 406 16.42 0.96 -9.50
C TYR A 406 16.04 1.01 -10.99
N GLY A 407 15.82 2.24 -11.47
CA GLY A 407 15.61 2.56 -12.88
C GLY A 407 14.47 1.79 -13.54
N ALA A 408 14.64 1.51 -14.84
CA ALA A 408 13.64 0.79 -15.64
C ALA A 408 13.46 -0.68 -15.19
N GLY A 409 14.37 -1.23 -14.38
CA GLY A 409 14.21 -2.53 -13.74
C GLY A 409 12.98 -2.57 -12.83
N ASN A 410 12.66 -1.45 -12.16
CA ASN A 410 11.43 -1.31 -11.37
C ASN A 410 10.18 -1.59 -12.22
N TYR A 411 10.15 -1.16 -13.48
CA TYR A 411 9.00 -1.33 -14.37
C TYR A 411 8.80 -2.79 -14.76
N SER A 412 9.90 -3.48 -15.13
CA SER A 412 9.86 -4.89 -15.50
C SER A 412 9.54 -5.83 -14.34
N MET A 413 9.76 -5.37 -13.11
CA MET A 413 9.48 -6.10 -11.87
C MET A 413 8.20 -5.61 -11.17
N CYS A 414 7.26 -5.04 -11.92
CA CYS A 414 5.96 -4.59 -11.44
C CYS A 414 6.03 -3.60 -10.27
N GLY A 415 6.77 -2.50 -10.45
CA GLY A 415 6.77 -1.38 -9.50
C GLY A 415 5.40 -0.67 -9.44
N ARG A 416 5.27 0.32 -8.56
CA ARG A 416 3.98 0.98 -8.24
C ARG A 416 3.22 1.48 -9.47
N ALA A 417 3.92 2.04 -10.49
CA ALA A 417 3.31 2.56 -11.71
C ALA A 417 2.69 1.47 -12.61
N TYR A 418 2.99 0.20 -12.38
CA TYR A 418 2.46 -0.96 -13.13
C TYR A 418 1.28 -1.62 -12.43
N SER A 419 0.67 -0.93 -11.49
CA SER A 419 -0.58 -1.28 -10.81
C SER A 419 -0.58 -2.69 -10.21
N PRO A 420 0.42 -3.04 -9.37
CA PRO A 420 0.29 -4.25 -8.57
C PRO A 420 -0.93 -4.13 -7.67
N ARG A 421 -1.64 -5.27 -7.41
CA ARG A 421 -2.73 -5.31 -6.44
C ARG A 421 -2.24 -4.87 -5.07
N PHE A 422 -1.02 -5.31 -4.70
CA PHE A 422 -0.31 -4.90 -3.50
C PHE A 422 1.18 -4.79 -3.79
N LEU A 423 1.83 -3.86 -3.10
CA LEU A 423 3.28 -3.69 -3.12
C LEU A 423 3.77 -3.38 -1.71
N TRP A 424 4.70 -4.18 -1.21
CA TRP A 424 5.38 -3.97 0.07
C TRP A 424 6.88 -3.83 -0.10
N MET A 425 7.52 -3.26 0.91
CA MET A 425 8.97 -3.16 1.00
C MET A 425 9.48 -3.81 2.27
N TRP A 426 10.66 -4.42 2.21
CA TRP A 426 11.39 -4.81 3.40
C TRP A 426 12.14 -3.60 4.00
N PRO A 427 12.51 -3.63 5.30
CA PRO A 427 13.20 -2.50 5.94
C PRO A 427 14.58 -2.15 5.35
N ASN A 428 15.24 -3.11 4.71
CA ASN A 428 16.51 -2.93 4.00
C ASN A 428 16.37 -2.43 2.56
N ALA A 429 15.15 -2.33 2.04
CA ALA A 429 14.90 -1.99 0.64
C ALA A 429 15.33 -0.55 0.31
N ARG A 430 15.65 -0.34 -0.97
CA ARG A 430 16.00 0.98 -1.53
C ARG A 430 15.30 1.17 -2.88
N ILE A 431 14.83 2.39 -3.13
CA ILE A 431 14.16 2.76 -4.38
C ILE A 431 14.63 4.11 -4.90
N SER A 432 15.10 4.15 -6.13
CA SER A 432 15.42 5.40 -6.85
C SER A 432 15.64 5.14 -8.33
N VAL A 433 15.89 6.21 -9.12
CA VAL A 433 16.20 6.08 -10.54
C VAL A 433 17.54 5.36 -10.77
N MET A 434 18.49 5.49 -9.86
CA MET A 434 19.80 4.79 -9.84
C MET A 434 20.39 4.88 -8.43
N GLY A 435 21.43 4.10 -8.14
CA GLY A 435 22.14 4.20 -6.86
C GLY A 435 22.76 5.59 -6.64
N GLY A 436 22.79 6.08 -5.40
CA GLY A 436 23.26 7.43 -5.08
C GLY A 436 24.70 7.71 -5.49
N GLU A 437 25.60 6.73 -5.36
CA GLU A 437 26.98 6.87 -5.84
C GLU A 437 27.07 6.99 -7.37
N GLN A 438 26.26 6.21 -8.09
CA GLN A 438 26.18 6.28 -9.54
C GLN A 438 25.63 7.64 -9.99
N ALA A 439 24.55 8.13 -9.36
CA ALA A 439 23.96 9.43 -9.64
C ALA A 439 24.96 10.57 -9.40
N ALA A 440 25.67 10.54 -8.28
CA ALA A 440 26.69 11.52 -7.93
C ALA A 440 27.85 11.52 -8.96
N SER A 441 28.29 10.34 -9.39
CA SER A 441 29.37 10.21 -10.38
C SER A 441 28.95 10.72 -11.77
N VAL A 442 27.72 10.38 -12.23
CA VAL A 442 27.20 10.87 -13.52
C VAL A 442 27.11 12.41 -13.51
N LEU A 443 26.53 12.99 -12.46
CA LEU A 443 26.38 14.45 -12.35
C LEU A 443 27.74 15.14 -12.23
N ALA A 444 28.71 14.53 -11.52
CA ALA A 444 30.07 15.06 -11.42
C ALA A 444 30.78 15.04 -12.77
N THR A 445 30.63 13.96 -13.56
CA THR A 445 31.20 13.87 -14.92
C THR A 445 30.66 15.00 -15.79
N VAL A 446 29.35 15.18 -15.85
CA VAL A 446 28.71 16.26 -16.63
C VAL A 446 29.19 17.64 -16.17
N ARG A 447 29.26 17.85 -14.84
CA ARG A 447 29.77 19.11 -14.27
C ARG A 447 31.25 19.34 -14.59
N GLY A 448 32.07 18.29 -14.50
CA GLY A 448 33.51 18.34 -14.82
C GLY A 448 33.75 18.73 -16.27
N GLU A 449 33.02 18.14 -17.22
CA GLU A 449 33.08 18.49 -18.64
C GLU A 449 32.72 19.95 -18.90
N GLN A 450 31.67 20.46 -18.26
CA GLN A 450 31.27 21.87 -18.35
C GLN A 450 32.34 22.81 -17.81
N LEU A 451 32.95 22.48 -16.68
CA LEU A 451 34.00 23.29 -16.06
C LEU A 451 35.28 23.25 -16.91
N ALA A 452 35.67 22.09 -17.43
CA ALA A 452 36.82 21.96 -18.32
C ALA A 452 36.64 22.79 -19.61
N ALA A 453 35.46 22.74 -20.22
CA ALA A 453 35.10 23.56 -21.38
C ALA A 453 35.16 25.08 -21.08
N ALA A 454 34.90 25.47 -19.83
CA ALA A 454 35.00 26.85 -19.37
C ALA A 454 36.42 27.25 -18.90
N GLY A 455 37.42 26.36 -19.01
CA GLY A 455 38.77 26.58 -18.53
C GLY A 455 38.90 26.61 -17.01
N LYS A 456 37.98 25.99 -16.30
CA LYS A 456 37.89 25.95 -14.83
C LYS A 456 37.87 24.51 -14.31
N PRO A 457 38.97 23.72 -14.44
CA PRO A 457 39.01 22.40 -13.87
C PRO A 457 38.88 22.47 -12.34
N TRP A 458 38.20 21.48 -11.76
CA TRP A 458 38.04 21.37 -10.32
C TRP A 458 38.98 20.31 -9.73
N SER A 459 39.32 20.48 -8.44
CA SER A 459 40.11 19.51 -7.71
C SER A 459 39.27 18.29 -7.28
N ALA A 460 39.95 17.20 -6.94
CA ALA A 460 39.29 16.02 -6.37
C ALA A 460 38.49 16.32 -5.10
N GLY A 461 38.97 17.28 -4.28
CA GLY A 461 38.25 17.72 -3.08
C GLY A 461 36.95 18.48 -3.40
N GLU A 462 36.95 19.34 -4.42
CA GLU A 462 35.77 20.06 -4.88
C GLU A 462 34.76 19.10 -5.54
N GLU A 463 35.26 18.11 -6.29
CA GLU A 463 34.42 17.05 -6.86
C GLU A 463 33.72 16.24 -5.76
N GLU A 464 34.46 15.81 -4.73
CA GLU A 464 33.90 15.08 -3.60
C GLU A 464 32.87 15.92 -2.82
N ALA A 465 33.16 17.21 -2.60
CA ALA A 465 32.23 18.15 -1.98
C ALA A 465 30.94 18.33 -2.81
N PHE A 466 31.01 18.21 -4.14
CA PHE A 466 29.84 18.23 -5.02
C PHE A 466 29.05 16.93 -4.97
N LYS A 467 29.72 15.76 -4.87
CA LYS A 467 29.09 14.44 -4.82
C LYS A 467 28.37 14.16 -3.49
N ALA A 468 28.93 14.62 -2.38
CA ALA A 468 28.44 14.29 -1.03
C ALA A 468 26.95 14.64 -0.80
N PRO A 469 26.47 15.86 -1.10
CA PRO A 469 25.05 16.19 -0.92
C PRO A 469 24.12 15.38 -1.84
N ILE A 470 24.57 15.00 -3.05
CA ILE A 470 23.78 14.17 -3.97
C ILE A 470 23.61 12.78 -3.38
N ARG A 471 24.67 12.16 -2.89
CA ARG A 471 24.60 10.86 -2.21
C ARG A 471 23.67 10.90 -1.02
N ALA A 472 23.79 11.92 -0.17
CA ALA A 472 22.94 12.10 1.00
C ALA A 472 21.45 12.24 0.62
N GLN A 473 21.15 13.00 -0.44
CA GLN A 473 19.78 13.15 -0.94
C GLN A 473 19.21 11.82 -1.45
N TYR A 474 19.99 11.05 -2.21
CA TYR A 474 19.54 9.75 -2.74
C TYR A 474 19.34 8.70 -1.63
N GLU A 475 20.21 8.72 -0.58
CA GLU A 475 20.04 7.84 0.58
C GLU A 475 18.79 8.20 1.39
N ASP A 476 18.54 9.49 1.61
CA ASP A 476 17.34 9.96 2.29
C ASP A 476 16.07 9.63 1.50
N GLN A 477 16.03 9.97 0.21
CA GLN A 477 14.83 9.79 -0.61
C GLN A 477 14.62 8.34 -1.07
N GLY A 478 15.67 7.53 -1.07
CA GLY A 478 15.64 6.13 -1.49
C GLY A 478 15.27 5.14 -0.39
N ASN A 479 15.20 5.56 0.86
CA ASN A 479 14.91 4.64 1.96
C ASN A 479 13.42 4.28 2.04
N PRO A 480 13.06 3.12 2.61
CA PRO A 480 11.68 2.65 2.63
C PRO A 480 10.73 3.53 3.46
N TYR A 481 11.22 4.23 4.48
CA TYR A 481 10.37 5.13 5.28
C TYR A 481 9.96 6.39 4.51
N TYR A 482 10.83 6.89 3.62
CA TYR A 482 10.48 7.98 2.72
C TYR A 482 9.43 7.56 1.70
N SER A 483 9.56 6.34 1.17
CA SER A 483 8.64 5.70 0.25
C SER A 483 7.24 5.51 0.87
N THR A 484 7.19 4.81 1.99
CA THR A 484 5.92 4.45 2.64
C THR A 484 5.16 5.68 3.16
N ALA A 485 5.89 6.71 3.64
CA ALA A 485 5.28 7.98 4.05
C ALA A 485 4.47 8.63 2.91
N ARG A 486 4.88 8.40 1.66
CA ARG A 486 4.28 8.95 0.42
C ARG A 486 3.38 7.97 -0.33
N LEU A 487 3.12 6.79 0.25
CA LEU A 487 2.32 5.72 -0.37
C LEU A 487 2.88 5.25 -1.73
N TRP A 488 4.21 5.15 -1.86
CA TRP A 488 4.81 4.47 -3.01
C TRP A 488 4.73 2.95 -2.88
N ASP A 489 4.37 2.49 -1.69
CA ASP A 489 4.07 1.11 -1.30
C ASP A 489 2.81 1.05 -0.43
N ASP A 490 2.39 -0.15 -0.07
CA ASP A 490 1.26 -0.40 0.82
C ASP A 490 1.72 -0.72 2.27
N GLY A 491 3.02 -0.58 2.52
CA GLY A 491 3.65 -0.71 3.83
C GLY A 491 5.03 -1.36 3.80
N ILE A 492 5.78 -1.13 4.87
CA ILE A 492 7.02 -1.85 5.15
C ILE A 492 6.64 -3.06 6.00
N ILE A 493 7.15 -4.24 5.64
CA ILE A 493 6.86 -5.49 6.31
C ILE A 493 8.13 -6.16 6.84
N ASP A 494 8.00 -6.88 7.94
CA ASP A 494 9.05 -7.79 8.40
C ASP A 494 9.28 -8.87 7.33
N PRO A 495 10.53 -9.14 6.91
CA PRO A 495 10.83 -10.27 6.03
C PRO A 495 10.19 -11.58 6.47
N ALA A 496 10.16 -11.86 7.77
CA ALA A 496 9.57 -13.08 8.33
C ALA A 496 8.05 -13.17 8.15
N ASP A 497 7.34 -12.05 7.96
CA ASP A 497 5.89 -12.01 7.75
C ASP A 497 5.50 -12.11 6.27
N THR A 498 6.46 -12.11 5.36
CA THR A 498 6.20 -12.04 3.91
C THR A 498 5.25 -13.12 3.42
N ARG A 499 5.46 -14.37 3.84
CA ARG A 499 4.60 -15.50 3.45
C ARG A 499 3.15 -15.28 3.88
N THR A 500 2.94 -14.89 5.13
CA THR A 500 1.60 -14.65 5.71
C THR A 500 0.89 -13.52 4.97
N ILE A 501 1.58 -12.39 4.76
CA ILE A 501 1.03 -11.21 4.09
C ILE A 501 0.69 -11.52 2.63
N VAL A 502 1.57 -12.20 1.90
CA VAL A 502 1.31 -12.64 0.52
C VAL A 502 0.13 -13.62 0.47
N GLY A 503 0.04 -14.56 1.42
CA GLY A 503 -1.08 -15.49 1.52
C GLY A 503 -2.43 -14.78 1.73
N LEU A 504 -2.49 -13.82 2.64
CA LEU A 504 -3.68 -12.97 2.85
C LEU A 504 -4.05 -12.19 1.58
N ALA A 505 -3.06 -11.63 0.90
CA ALA A 505 -3.29 -10.91 -0.36
C ALA A 505 -3.79 -11.82 -1.48
N LEU A 506 -3.28 -13.04 -1.59
CA LEU A 506 -3.76 -14.03 -2.55
C LEU A 506 -5.23 -14.43 -2.27
N SER A 507 -5.59 -14.62 -1.00
CA SER A 507 -6.98 -14.87 -0.59
C SER A 507 -7.91 -13.75 -1.02
N VAL A 508 -7.50 -12.50 -0.76
CA VAL A 508 -8.23 -11.29 -1.19
C VAL A 508 -8.38 -11.23 -2.72
N CYS A 509 -7.29 -11.45 -3.44
CA CYS A 509 -7.27 -11.37 -4.90
C CYS A 509 -8.10 -12.47 -5.57
N ALA A 510 -8.25 -13.61 -4.92
CA ALA A 510 -8.97 -14.77 -5.47
C ALA A 510 -10.46 -14.51 -5.72
N GLN A 511 -11.06 -13.52 -5.04
CA GLN A 511 -12.49 -13.22 -5.13
C GLN A 511 -12.86 -12.35 -6.34
N ALA A 512 -11.89 -11.67 -6.96
CA ALA A 512 -12.19 -10.82 -8.10
C ALA A 512 -12.16 -11.61 -9.42
N PRO A 513 -13.14 -11.42 -10.32
CA PRO A 513 -13.12 -12.07 -11.63
C PRO A 513 -11.89 -11.63 -12.44
N LEU A 514 -11.31 -12.57 -13.17
CA LEU A 514 -10.19 -12.30 -14.06
C LEU A 514 -10.71 -11.76 -15.40
N GLU A 515 -10.21 -10.58 -15.77
CA GLU A 515 -10.54 -9.98 -17.06
C GLU A 515 -9.85 -10.72 -18.21
N PRO A 516 -10.45 -10.74 -19.42
CA PRO A 516 -9.78 -11.26 -20.60
C PRO A 516 -8.48 -10.51 -20.88
N VAL A 517 -7.40 -11.25 -21.18
CA VAL A 517 -6.10 -10.67 -21.51
C VAL A 517 -6.00 -10.30 -22.98
N SER A 518 -5.39 -9.15 -23.25
CA SER A 518 -4.95 -8.72 -24.57
C SER A 518 -3.60 -8.04 -24.45
N TYR A 519 -2.64 -8.47 -25.25
CA TYR A 519 -1.32 -7.87 -25.27
C TYR A 519 -1.21 -6.86 -26.42
N GLY A 520 -0.45 -5.78 -26.18
CA GLY A 520 -0.06 -4.87 -27.23
C GLY A 520 0.98 -5.49 -28.17
N VAL A 521 1.39 -4.73 -29.18
CA VAL A 521 2.40 -5.18 -30.14
C VAL A 521 3.78 -5.25 -29.50
N PHE A 522 4.40 -6.43 -29.53
CA PHE A 522 5.78 -6.59 -29.13
C PHE A 522 6.71 -6.23 -30.33
N ARG A 523 7.69 -5.38 -30.07
CA ARG A 523 8.73 -5.08 -31.06
C ARG A 523 9.68 -6.26 -31.19
N MET A 524 9.89 -6.75 -32.40
CA MET A 524 10.77 -7.90 -32.69
C MET A 524 12.21 -7.49 -32.98
#